data_da271da90c814544ac3880fe28438ebb
#
_entry.id   da271da90c814544ac3880fe28438ebb
#
_cell.length_a   1.000
_cell.length_b   1.000
_cell.length_c   1.000
_cell.angle_alpha   90.00
_cell.angle_beta   90.00
_cell.angle_gamma   90.00
#
_symmetry.space_group_name_H-M   'P 1'
#
loop_
_entity.id
_entity.type
_entity.pdbx_description
1 polymer ?
#
loop_
_entity_poly.entity_id
_entity_poly.type
_entity_poly.pdbx_seq_one_letter_code
_entity_poly.pdbx_strand_id
1 'polypeptide(L)'
;GAVWELWVAIADVSHFVLPGSRLDREARDRGNSYYFPTSVEPMLPEVLSNGLCSLRPDEDRLVMAERVGFDDRGIPRTSAFFPGVIRSRGRLTYEGVQEALDHGGELAGRHPYLKDAEALAHLLLERRQARGSLDFDLPEAQFIVNRSTGEVEGIKRRVRLFAHRLIEEFMLAANEAVARFLTEKGTPFPYRIHPAPDPDRLSTLFRT
;
A
#
# COMPACT_ATOMS: atom_id res chain seq x y z
N GLY A 1 12.05 -16.64 18.16
CA GLY A 1 12.31 -16.46 16.73
C GLY A 1 11.14 -15.82 16.04
N ALA A 2 11.26 -15.46 14.77
CA ALA A 2 10.13 -14.98 13.98
C ALA A 2 9.15 -16.14 13.73
N VAL A 3 7.85 -15.85 13.87
CA VAL A 3 6.75 -16.80 13.60
C VAL A 3 6.11 -16.47 12.24
N TRP A 4 6.07 -15.17 11.89
CA TRP A 4 5.55 -14.65 10.64
C TRP A 4 6.65 -14.02 9.81
N GLU A 5 6.58 -14.18 8.53
CA GLU A 5 7.50 -13.53 7.59
C GLU A 5 6.69 -12.83 6.52
N LEU A 6 6.77 -11.49 6.48
CA LEU A 6 6.13 -10.65 5.48
C LEU A 6 7.15 -10.23 4.44
N TRP A 7 6.83 -10.47 3.18
CA TRP A 7 7.59 -9.99 2.04
C TRP A 7 6.82 -8.89 1.33
N VAL A 8 7.46 -7.74 1.17
CA VAL A 8 6.94 -6.61 0.39
C VAL A 8 7.90 -6.32 -0.74
N ALA A 9 7.41 -6.29 -1.96
CA ALA A 9 8.18 -5.97 -3.14
C ALA A 9 7.55 -4.78 -3.87
N ILE A 10 8.34 -3.74 -4.07
CA ILE A 10 7.92 -2.50 -4.74
C ILE A 10 8.75 -2.34 -6.00
N ALA A 11 8.13 -1.95 -7.12
CA ALA A 11 8.86 -1.72 -8.36
C ALA A 11 10.06 -0.79 -8.15
N ASP A 12 11.23 -1.19 -8.63
CA ASP A 12 12.44 -0.37 -8.57
C ASP A 12 12.40 0.73 -9.64
N VAL A 13 11.63 1.77 -9.35
CA VAL A 13 11.51 2.96 -10.23
C VAL A 13 12.86 3.66 -10.38
N SER A 14 13.70 3.63 -9.34
CA SER A 14 15.00 4.30 -9.32
C SER A 14 15.99 3.72 -10.34
N HIS A 15 15.80 2.46 -10.75
CA HIS A 15 16.56 1.84 -11.82
C HIS A 15 16.36 2.54 -13.16
N PHE A 16 15.15 3.02 -13.43
CA PHE A 16 14.77 3.65 -14.69
C PHE A 16 14.86 5.18 -14.64
N VAL A 17 14.60 5.77 -13.47
CA VAL A 17 14.57 7.22 -13.25
C VAL A 17 15.81 7.63 -12.46
N LEU A 18 16.91 7.87 -13.20
CA LEU A 18 18.16 8.26 -12.57
C LEU A 18 18.11 9.71 -12.08
N PRO A 19 18.73 10.02 -10.93
CA PRO A 19 18.79 11.37 -10.39
C PRO A 19 19.38 12.38 -11.40
N GLY A 20 18.72 13.53 -11.55
CA GLY A 20 19.12 14.58 -12.49
C GLY A 20 18.82 14.30 -13.97
N SER A 21 18.23 13.14 -14.30
CA SER A 21 17.76 12.84 -15.67
C SER A 21 16.59 13.74 -16.09
N ARG A 22 16.23 13.72 -17.37
CA ARG A 22 15.04 14.43 -17.85
C ARG A 22 13.77 13.89 -17.21
N LEU A 23 13.67 12.58 -16.99
CA LEU A 23 12.55 11.94 -16.32
C LEU A 23 12.44 12.37 -14.86
N ASP A 24 13.57 12.44 -14.13
CA ASP A 24 13.60 12.90 -12.74
C ASP A 24 13.12 14.35 -12.61
N ARG A 25 13.58 15.23 -13.50
CA ARG A 25 13.13 16.64 -13.50
C ARG A 25 11.66 16.77 -13.80
N GLU A 26 11.17 16.10 -14.87
CA GLU A 26 9.76 16.13 -15.25
C GLU A 26 8.87 15.56 -14.11
N ALA A 27 9.26 14.45 -13.50
CA ALA A 27 8.53 13.86 -12.38
C ALA A 27 8.50 14.80 -11.16
N ARG A 28 9.58 15.51 -10.89
CA ARG A 28 9.67 16.51 -9.83
C ARG A 28 8.76 17.72 -10.09
N ASP A 29 8.73 18.20 -11.32
CA ASP A 29 7.87 19.34 -11.72
C ASP A 29 6.39 18.96 -11.64
N ARG A 30 6.01 17.72 -12.01
CA ARG A 30 4.65 17.21 -11.86
C ARG A 30 4.27 16.97 -10.41
N GLY A 31 5.17 16.50 -9.56
CA GLY A 31 5.01 16.24 -8.13
C GLY A 31 4.22 15.00 -7.77
N ASN A 32 3.16 14.65 -8.51
CA ASN A 32 2.35 13.44 -8.31
C ASN A 32 1.61 13.03 -9.60
N SER A 33 0.88 11.91 -9.54
CA SER A 33 -0.09 11.51 -10.56
C SER A 33 -1.48 12.02 -10.18
N TYR A 34 -2.26 12.49 -11.16
CA TYR A 34 -3.64 12.94 -10.96
C TYR A 34 -4.61 11.88 -11.51
N TYR A 35 -5.54 11.45 -10.65
CA TYR A 35 -6.53 10.44 -10.99
C TYR A 35 -7.91 11.08 -11.14
N PHE A 36 -8.38 11.21 -12.38
CA PHE A 36 -9.71 11.68 -12.70
C PHE A 36 -10.66 10.50 -12.87
N PRO A 37 -11.98 10.71 -12.84
CA PRO A 37 -12.95 9.62 -13.02
C PRO A 37 -12.79 8.83 -14.33
N THR A 38 -12.30 9.47 -15.40
CA THR A 38 -12.20 8.90 -16.74
C THR A 38 -10.77 8.82 -17.29
N SER A 39 -9.80 9.46 -16.64
CA SER A 39 -8.41 9.53 -17.11
C SER A 39 -7.41 9.59 -15.97
N VAL A 40 -6.14 9.33 -16.29
CA VAL A 40 -5.02 9.50 -15.36
C VAL A 40 -3.95 10.32 -16.04
N GLU A 41 -3.49 11.36 -15.36
CA GLU A 41 -2.29 12.11 -15.75
C GLU A 41 -1.12 11.60 -14.90
N PRO A 42 -0.29 10.69 -15.41
CA PRO A 42 0.73 10.04 -14.61
C PRO A 42 1.95 10.95 -14.40
N MET A 43 2.57 10.89 -13.22
CA MET A 43 3.83 11.57 -12.91
C MET A 43 4.98 11.07 -13.78
N LEU A 44 4.96 9.78 -14.11
CA LEU A 44 5.94 9.13 -15.00
C LEU A 44 5.25 8.68 -16.29
N PRO A 45 5.95 8.62 -17.43
CA PRO A 45 5.40 8.12 -18.68
C PRO A 45 4.75 6.74 -18.53
N GLU A 46 3.67 6.47 -19.27
CA GLU A 46 2.94 5.21 -19.17
C GLU A 46 3.79 3.97 -19.48
N VAL A 47 4.79 4.10 -20.34
CA VAL A 47 5.76 3.03 -20.62
C VAL A 47 6.48 2.57 -19.36
N LEU A 48 6.66 3.46 -18.38
CA LEU A 48 7.19 3.12 -17.07
C LEU A 48 6.07 2.71 -16.11
N SER A 49 5.10 3.62 -15.84
CA SER A 49 4.08 3.42 -14.82
C SER A 49 3.17 2.23 -15.08
N ASN A 50 2.76 2.01 -16.34
CA ASN A 50 1.89 0.91 -16.74
C ASN A 50 2.67 -0.25 -17.40
N GLY A 51 3.95 -0.04 -17.75
CA GLY A 51 4.82 -0.98 -18.42
C GLY A 51 5.89 -1.58 -17.49
N LEU A 52 7.10 -1.03 -17.57
CA LEU A 52 8.31 -1.59 -16.93
C LEU A 52 8.23 -1.63 -15.39
N CYS A 53 7.55 -0.68 -14.77
CA CYS A 53 7.35 -0.63 -13.32
C CYS A 53 6.04 -1.30 -12.87
N SER A 54 5.20 -1.79 -13.78
CA SER A 54 3.99 -2.52 -13.41
C SER A 54 4.33 -3.98 -13.10
N LEU A 55 4.01 -4.44 -11.89
CA LEU A 55 4.26 -5.81 -11.42
C LEU A 55 3.24 -6.79 -12.04
N ARG A 56 3.28 -6.95 -13.35
CA ARG A 56 2.36 -7.79 -14.11
C ARG A 56 2.60 -9.27 -13.82
N PRO A 57 1.54 -10.09 -13.83
CA PRO A 57 1.68 -11.55 -13.71
C PRO A 57 2.57 -12.12 -14.81
N ASP A 58 3.36 -13.14 -14.42
CA ASP A 58 4.21 -13.96 -15.32
C ASP A 58 5.32 -13.19 -16.06
N GLU A 59 5.59 -11.94 -15.68
CA GLU A 59 6.68 -11.14 -16.19
C GLU A 59 7.73 -10.85 -15.11
N ASP A 60 9.01 -10.90 -15.47
CA ASP A 60 10.10 -10.51 -14.57
C ASP A 60 10.12 -9.01 -14.39
N ARG A 61 10.17 -8.55 -13.11
CA ARG A 61 10.21 -7.13 -12.75
C ARG A 61 11.25 -6.86 -11.69
N LEU A 62 12.00 -5.78 -11.92
CA LEU A 62 12.94 -5.26 -10.94
C LEU A 62 12.19 -4.65 -9.75
N VAL A 63 12.62 -5.01 -8.55
CA VAL A 63 12.01 -4.56 -7.32
C VAL A 63 13.04 -4.21 -6.25
N MET A 64 12.68 -3.31 -5.37
CA MET A 64 13.23 -3.23 -4.03
C MET A 64 12.34 -4.10 -3.14
N ALA A 65 12.94 -5.14 -2.58
CA ALA A 65 12.26 -6.09 -1.73
C ALA A 65 12.63 -5.87 -0.27
N GLU A 66 11.64 -6.04 0.58
CA GLU A 66 11.77 -6.04 2.02
C GLU A 66 11.24 -7.35 2.58
N ARG A 67 11.93 -7.88 3.59
CA ARG A 67 11.50 -9.01 4.39
C ARG A 67 11.45 -8.61 5.85
N VAL A 68 10.30 -8.69 6.47
CA VAL A 68 10.09 -8.40 7.90
C VAL A 68 9.65 -9.67 8.61
N GLY A 69 10.39 -10.06 9.66
CA GLY A 69 10.02 -11.15 10.54
C GLY A 69 9.32 -10.62 11.79
N PHE A 70 8.16 -11.20 12.11
CA PHE A 70 7.37 -10.85 13.31
C PHE A 70 7.30 -12.04 14.27
N ASP A 71 7.20 -11.76 15.55
CA ASP A 71 6.88 -12.78 16.55
C ASP A 71 5.35 -13.11 16.56
N ASP A 72 4.96 -13.98 17.49
CA ASP A 72 3.58 -14.42 17.70
C ASP A 72 2.61 -13.30 18.12
N ARG A 73 3.15 -12.15 18.54
CA ARG A 73 2.39 -10.94 18.88
C ARG A 73 2.39 -9.88 17.79
N GLY A 74 2.91 -10.19 16.60
CA GLY A 74 3.05 -9.22 15.53
C GLY A 74 4.09 -8.11 15.82
N ILE A 75 5.08 -8.36 16.71
CA ILE A 75 6.18 -7.43 16.96
C ILE A 75 7.27 -7.69 15.93
N PRO A 76 7.70 -6.67 15.15
CA PRO A 76 8.81 -6.84 14.21
C PRO A 76 10.11 -7.14 14.97
N ARG A 77 10.81 -8.19 14.55
CA ARG A 77 12.07 -8.67 15.16
C ARG A 77 13.26 -8.55 14.24
N THR A 78 13.02 -8.73 12.95
CA THR A 78 14.07 -8.67 11.93
C THR A 78 13.55 -7.95 10.70
N SER A 79 14.42 -7.24 10.00
CA SER A 79 14.16 -6.70 8.67
C SER A 79 15.39 -6.85 7.78
N ALA A 80 15.17 -7.06 6.49
CA ALA A 80 16.21 -7.10 5.49
C ALA A 80 15.70 -6.46 4.19
N PHE A 81 16.58 -5.72 3.51
CA PHE A 81 16.25 -4.95 2.30
C PHE A 81 17.24 -5.31 1.20
N PHE A 82 16.77 -5.54 0.02
CA PHE A 82 17.61 -5.90 -1.11
C PHE A 82 16.94 -5.61 -2.46
N PRO A 83 17.73 -5.26 -3.49
CA PRO A 83 17.23 -5.26 -4.85
C PRO A 83 16.98 -6.70 -5.32
N GLY A 84 15.98 -6.89 -6.14
CA GLY A 84 15.63 -8.22 -6.62
C GLY A 84 14.87 -8.21 -7.93
N VAL A 85 14.59 -9.41 -8.42
CA VAL A 85 13.68 -9.65 -9.54
C VAL A 85 12.56 -10.55 -9.04
N ILE A 86 11.33 -10.16 -9.30
CA ILE A 86 10.17 -11.00 -9.01
C ILE A 86 9.40 -11.34 -10.29
N ARG A 87 8.71 -12.46 -10.23
CA ARG A 87 7.69 -12.85 -11.21
C ARG A 87 6.39 -13.03 -10.47
N SER A 88 5.48 -12.05 -10.59
CA SER A 88 4.18 -12.10 -9.94
C SER A 88 3.37 -13.30 -10.44
N ARG A 89 2.67 -13.99 -9.55
CA ARG A 89 1.83 -15.15 -9.86
C ARG A 89 0.36 -14.81 -10.06
N GLY A 90 -0.02 -13.56 -9.81
CA GLY A 90 -1.40 -13.14 -9.99
C GLY A 90 -1.63 -11.69 -9.65
N ARG A 91 -2.66 -11.13 -10.25
CA ARG A 91 -3.21 -9.81 -9.92
C ARG A 91 -4.53 -10.02 -9.19
N LEU A 92 -4.51 -9.87 -7.88
CA LEU A 92 -5.70 -10.03 -7.06
C LEU A 92 -6.44 -8.69 -6.93
N THR A 93 -7.78 -8.74 -6.82
CA THR A 93 -8.62 -7.59 -6.52
C THR A 93 -9.05 -7.62 -5.06
N TYR A 94 -9.38 -6.48 -4.48
CA TYR A 94 -9.84 -6.41 -3.09
C TYR A 94 -11.12 -7.21 -2.87
N GLU A 95 -12.07 -7.11 -3.82
CA GLU A 95 -13.32 -7.85 -3.78
C GLU A 95 -13.07 -9.38 -3.86
N GLY A 96 -12.20 -9.81 -4.77
CA GLY A 96 -11.87 -11.23 -4.92
C GLY A 96 -11.15 -11.80 -3.69
N VAL A 97 -10.25 -11.01 -3.07
CA VAL A 97 -9.57 -11.42 -1.83
C VAL A 97 -10.59 -11.48 -0.69
N GLN A 98 -11.47 -10.49 -0.54
CA GLN A 98 -12.50 -10.51 0.50
C GLN A 98 -13.41 -11.73 0.37
N GLU A 99 -13.89 -12.02 -0.83
CA GLU A 99 -14.72 -13.20 -1.12
C GLU A 99 -13.99 -14.49 -0.74
N ALA A 100 -12.69 -14.59 -1.07
CA ALA A 100 -11.86 -15.74 -0.74
C ALA A 100 -11.65 -15.92 0.78
N LEU A 101 -11.53 -14.83 1.52
CA LEU A 101 -11.41 -14.85 2.98
C LEU A 101 -12.73 -15.25 3.64
N ASP A 102 -13.85 -14.70 3.18
CA ASP A 102 -15.17 -14.92 3.76
C ASP A 102 -15.74 -16.32 3.45
N HIS A 103 -15.53 -16.78 2.22
CA HIS A 103 -16.23 -17.97 1.69
C HIS A 103 -15.29 -19.08 1.14
N GLY A 104 -14.00 -18.79 1.04
CA GLY A 104 -13.04 -19.73 0.46
C GLY A 104 -13.10 -19.77 -1.07
N GLY A 105 -13.23 -20.98 -1.61
CA GLY A 105 -13.36 -21.19 -3.06
C GLY A 105 -12.02 -21.31 -3.81
N GLU A 106 -12.08 -21.17 -5.14
CA GLU A 106 -10.93 -21.42 -6.02
C GLU A 106 -9.75 -20.50 -5.75
N LEU A 107 -10.02 -19.19 -5.52
CA LEU A 107 -8.97 -18.22 -5.24
C LEU A 107 -8.24 -18.54 -3.93
N ALA A 108 -8.98 -18.89 -2.87
CA ALA A 108 -8.39 -19.32 -1.60
C ALA A 108 -7.56 -20.61 -1.76
N GLY A 109 -8.00 -21.54 -2.59
CA GLY A 109 -7.26 -22.77 -2.90
C GLY A 109 -5.96 -22.52 -3.67
N ARG A 110 -5.97 -21.55 -4.60
CA ARG A 110 -4.75 -21.14 -5.33
C ARG A 110 -3.78 -20.31 -4.48
N HIS A 111 -4.29 -19.60 -3.48
CA HIS A 111 -3.52 -18.69 -2.64
C HIS A 111 -3.72 -18.98 -1.16
N PRO A 112 -3.28 -20.15 -0.65
CA PRO A 112 -3.50 -20.57 0.73
C PRO A 112 -2.89 -19.61 1.77
N TYR A 113 -1.86 -18.87 1.40
CA TYR A 113 -1.24 -17.83 2.24
C TYR A 113 -2.16 -16.65 2.58
N LEU A 114 -3.33 -16.50 1.94
CA LEU A 114 -4.28 -15.44 2.26
C LEU A 114 -4.80 -15.53 3.70
N LYS A 115 -4.96 -16.75 4.25
CA LYS A 115 -5.32 -16.94 5.65
C LYS A 115 -4.23 -16.50 6.61
N ASP A 116 -2.98 -16.77 6.27
CA ASP A 116 -1.83 -16.31 7.07
C ASP A 116 -1.70 -14.78 6.98
N ALA A 117 -1.93 -14.21 5.80
CA ALA A 117 -1.96 -12.77 5.61
C ALA A 117 -3.07 -12.10 6.42
N GLU A 118 -4.28 -12.68 6.44
CA GLU A 118 -5.39 -12.24 7.29
C GLU A 118 -5.02 -12.25 8.76
N ALA A 119 -4.49 -13.36 9.24
CA ALA A 119 -4.11 -13.53 10.65
C ALA A 119 -3.03 -12.51 11.07
N LEU A 120 -1.99 -12.32 10.26
CA LEU A 120 -0.97 -11.31 10.52
C LEU A 120 -1.55 -9.89 10.48
N ALA A 121 -2.41 -9.58 9.52
CA ALA A 121 -3.03 -8.25 9.42
C ALA A 121 -3.89 -7.93 10.65
N HIS A 122 -4.62 -8.89 11.19
CA HIS A 122 -5.36 -8.72 12.45
C HIS A 122 -4.43 -8.41 13.63
N LEU A 123 -3.34 -9.14 13.78
CA LEU A 123 -2.35 -8.86 14.84
C LEU A 123 -1.77 -7.45 14.72
N LEU A 124 -1.43 -7.01 13.52
CA LEU A 124 -0.89 -5.67 13.28
C LEU A 124 -1.92 -4.58 13.59
N LEU A 125 -3.17 -4.78 13.17
CA LEU A 125 -4.28 -3.88 13.43
C LEU A 125 -4.57 -3.74 14.94
N GLU A 126 -4.66 -4.85 15.67
CA GLU A 126 -4.86 -4.86 17.12
C GLU A 126 -3.74 -4.08 17.84
N ARG A 127 -2.50 -4.29 17.44
CA ARG A 127 -1.36 -3.56 17.99
C ARG A 127 -1.44 -2.06 17.69
N ARG A 128 -1.84 -1.68 16.49
CA ARG A 128 -2.01 -0.29 16.10
C ARG A 128 -3.11 0.37 16.93
N GLN A 129 -4.23 -0.31 17.15
CA GLN A 129 -5.32 0.14 18.02
C GLN A 129 -4.87 0.28 19.48
N ALA A 130 -4.11 -0.69 20.00
CA ALA A 130 -3.57 -0.63 21.36
C ALA A 130 -2.58 0.54 21.55
N ARG A 131 -1.95 1.05 20.48
CA ARG A 131 -1.12 2.27 20.50
C ARG A 131 -1.94 3.57 20.45
N GLY A 132 -3.27 3.49 20.42
CA GLY A 132 -4.16 4.65 20.38
C GLY A 132 -4.54 5.13 18.96
N SER A 133 -4.35 4.31 17.93
CA SER A 133 -4.82 4.64 16.60
C SER A 133 -6.34 4.66 16.55
N LEU A 134 -6.90 5.75 16.05
CA LEU A 134 -8.33 5.87 15.79
C LEU A 134 -8.62 5.38 14.36
N ASP A 135 -9.67 4.61 14.22
CA ASP A 135 -10.16 4.13 12.93
C ASP A 135 -11.51 4.78 12.63
N PHE A 136 -11.52 5.70 11.66
CA PHE A 136 -12.72 6.38 11.21
C PHE A 136 -13.22 5.76 9.91
N ASP A 137 -14.44 5.25 9.90
CA ASP A 137 -15.12 4.83 8.66
C ASP A 137 -15.78 6.04 7.98
N LEU A 138 -14.92 6.92 7.44
CA LEU A 138 -15.41 8.08 6.70
C LEU A 138 -15.97 7.65 5.34
N PRO A 139 -17.15 8.16 4.94
CA PRO A 139 -17.75 7.82 3.67
C PRO A 139 -16.88 8.35 2.52
N GLU A 140 -16.45 7.47 1.63
CA GLU A 140 -15.76 7.82 0.39
C GLU A 140 -16.72 7.69 -0.78
N ALA A 141 -16.84 8.75 -1.60
CA ALA A 141 -17.68 8.75 -2.79
C ALA A 141 -16.98 8.02 -3.94
N GLN A 142 -17.68 7.09 -4.57
CA GLN A 142 -17.24 6.44 -5.81
C GLN A 142 -18.19 6.86 -6.94
N PHE A 143 -17.63 7.49 -7.98
CA PHE A 143 -18.37 7.87 -9.17
C PHE A 143 -18.63 6.64 -10.06
N ILE A 144 -19.88 6.50 -10.50
CA ILE A 144 -20.27 5.54 -11.53
C ILE A 144 -20.23 6.29 -12.85
N VAL A 145 -19.30 5.92 -13.73
CA VAL A 145 -19.08 6.61 -14.99
C VAL A 145 -19.43 5.69 -16.14
N ASN A 146 -20.22 6.20 -17.09
CA ASN A 146 -20.45 5.53 -18.36
C ASN A 146 -19.17 5.51 -19.18
N ARG A 147 -18.63 4.31 -19.43
CA ARG A 147 -17.36 4.17 -20.14
C ARG A 147 -17.41 4.60 -21.61
N SER A 148 -18.62 4.65 -22.20
CA SER A 148 -18.79 5.01 -23.61
C SER A 148 -18.95 6.53 -23.81
N THR A 149 -19.64 7.21 -22.88
CA THR A 149 -19.89 8.66 -22.96
C THR A 149 -18.97 9.49 -22.08
N GLY A 150 -18.35 8.88 -21.05
CA GLY A 150 -17.59 9.58 -20.04
C GLY A 150 -18.44 10.32 -19.00
N GLU A 151 -19.77 10.21 -19.08
CA GLU A 151 -20.70 10.90 -18.18
C GLU A 151 -20.82 10.20 -16.83
N VAL A 152 -20.99 10.98 -15.75
CA VAL A 152 -21.25 10.46 -14.41
C VAL A 152 -22.73 10.06 -14.31
N GLU A 153 -23.02 8.77 -14.22
CA GLU A 153 -24.38 8.22 -14.09
C GLU A 153 -24.87 8.17 -12.64
N GLY A 154 -23.95 8.24 -11.68
CA GLY A 154 -24.32 8.19 -10.27
C GLY A 154 -23.11 8.26 -9.33
N ILE A 155 -23.44 8.32 -8.04
CA ILE A 155 -22.47 8.29 -6.95
C ILE A 155 -22.92 7.22 -5.97
N LYS A 156 -21.99 6.35 -5.56
CA LYS A 156 -22.21 5.38 -4.49
C LYS A 156 -21.17 5.51 -3.40
N ARG A 157 -21.50 5.06 -2.20
CA ARG A 157 -20.51 4.93 -1.12
C ARG A 157 -19.59 3.76 -1.44
N ARG A 158 -18.27 3.98 -1.36
CA ARG A 158 -17.29 2.91 -1.43
C ARG A 158 -17.36 2.10 -0.14
N VAL A 159 -17.46 0.79 -0.26
CA VAL A 159 -17.42 -0.13 0.88
C VAL A 159 -15.96 -0.41 1.23
N ARG A 160 -15.57 -0.18 2.48
CA ARG A 160 -14.25 -0.52 2.99
C ARG A 160 -14.24 -1.99 3.41
N LEU A 161 -13.59 -2.83 2.60
CA LEU A 161 -13.42 -4.26 2.86
C LEU A 161 -12.23 -4.50 3.80
N PHE A 162 -12.20 -5.66 4.49
CA PHE A 162 -11.02 -6.06 5.28
C PHE A 162 -9.78 -6.23 4.38
N ALA A 163 -9.94 -6.68 3.15
CA ALA A 163 -8.85 -6.77 2.17
C ALA A 163 -8.12 -5.44 1.95
N HIS A 164 -8.79 -4.27 2.05
CA HIS A 164 -8.12 -2.97 2.02
C HIS A 164 -7.29 -2.74 3.28
N ARG A 165 -7.83 -3.10 4.47
CA ARG A 165 -7.11 -2.99 5.75
C ARG A 165 -5.88 -3.88 5.78
N LEU A 166 -5.97 -5.09 5.24
CA LEU A 166 -4.85 -6.02 5.14
C LEU A 166 -3.66 -5.38 4.41
N ILE A 167 -3.91 -4.80 3.25
CA ILE A 167 -2.87 -4.09 2.49
C ILE A 167 -2.38 -2.85 3.24
N GLU A 168 -3.27 -2.08 3.87
CA GLU A 168 -2.92 -0.92 4.71
C GLU A 168 -1.93 -1.31 5.82
N GLU A 169 -2.23 -2.36 6.59
CA GLU A 169 -1.36 -2.82 7.68
C GLU A 169 0.02 -3.29 7.16
N PHE A 170 0.05 -3.99 6.03
CA PHE A 170 1.31 -4.42 5.43
C PHE A 170 2.14 -3.27 4.89
N MET A 171 1.51 -2.26 4.27
CA MET A 171 2.20 -1.05 3.83
C MET A 171 2.71 -0.22 5.00
N LEU A 172 1.94 -0.11 6.10
CA LEU A 172 2.40 0.55 7.33
C LEU A 172 3.61 -0.18 7.93
N ALA A 173 3.54 -1.51 8.02
CA ALA A 173 4.64 -2.31 8.55
C ALA A 173 5.93 -2.13 7.71
N ALA A 174 5.82 -2.15 6.38
CA ALA A 174 6.93 -1.91 5.47
C ALA A 174 7.49 -0.49 5.64
N ASN A 175 6.65 0.53 5.64
CA ASN A 175 7.09 1.91 5.81
C ASN A 175 7.79 2.14 7.16
N GLU A 176 7.26 1.56 8.26
CA GLU A 176 7.89 1.64 9.57
C GLU A 176 9.26 0.95 9.60
N ALA A 177 9.40 -0.20 8.93
CA ALA A 177 10.67 -0.94 8.89
C ALA A 177 11.73 -0.22 8.06
N VAL A 178 11.38 0.33 6.89
CA VAL A 178 12.28 1.18 6.08
C VAL A 178 12.71 2.42 6.85
N ALA A 179 11.77 3.12 7.50
CA ALA A 179 12.07 4.30 8.27
C ALA A 179 13.05 4.01 9.42
N ARG A 180 12.85 2.91 10.15
CA ARG A 180 13.74 2.46 11.21
C ARG A 180 15.13 2.14 10.67
N PHE A 181 15.20 1.36 9.61
CA PHE A 181 16.47 0.96 8.98
C PHE A 181 17.29 2.17 8.52
N LEU A 182 16.69 3.14 7.83
CA LEU A 182 17.38 4.32 7.35
C LEU A 182 17.80 5.25 8.50
N THR A 183 16.97 5.37 9.56
CA THR A 183 17.30 6.10 10.79
C THR A 183 18.50 5.50 11.49
N GLU A 184 18.53 4.19 11.69
CA GLU A 184 19.65 3.47 12.33
C GLU A 184 20.95 3.60 11.54
N LYS A 185 20.84 3.72 10.20
CA LYS A 185 21.99 3.96 9.33
C LYS A 185 22.42 5.43 9.25
N GLY A 186 21.68 6.36 9.86
CA GLY A 186 21.93 7.79 9.75
C GLY A 186 21.77 8.33 8.32
N THR A 187 21.02 7.64 7.46
CA THR A 187 20.82 8.06 6.07
C THR A 187 19.68 9.08 6.01
N PRO A 188 19.90 10.28 5.46
CA PRO A 188 18.85 11.27 5.30
C PRO A 188 17.76 10.77 4.35
N PHE A 189 16.49 10.88 4.76
CA PHE A 189 15.34 10.57 3.92
C PHE A 189 14.12 11.38 4.39
N PRO A 190 13.09 11.59 3.54
CA PRO A 190 11.91 12.34 3.94
C PRO A 190 11.02 11.52 4.86
N TYR A 191 10.75 12.04 6.06
CA TYR A 191 9.74 11.50 6.97
C TYR A 191 8.37 12.09 6.66
N ARG A 192 7.34 11.24 6.59
CA ARG A 192 5.97 11.71 6.62
C ARG A 192 5.51 11.79 8.07
N ILE A 193 5.40 12.99 8.59
CA ILE A 193 4.99 13.24 9.96
C ILE A 193 3.59 13.88 10.01
N HIS A 194 2.90 13.70 11.14
CA HIS A 194 1.68 14.39 11.46
C HIS A 194 1.92 15.15 12.78
N PRO A 195 1.80 16.50 12.79
CA PRO A 195 1.90 17.27 14.03
C PRO A 195 0.74 16.93 14.96
N ALA A 196 0.90 17.25 16.24
CA ALA A 196 -0.19 17.16 17.19
C ALA A 196 -1.39 18.02 16.74
N PRO A 197 -2.63 17.59 17.03
CA PRO A 197 -3.81 18.40 16.73
C PRO A 197 -3.73 19.78 17.36
N ASP A 198 -4.27 20.80 16.68
CA ASP A 198 -4.44 22.13 17.23
C ASP A 198 -5.33 22.07 18.48
N PRO A 199 -4.89 22.59 19.64
CA PRO A 199 -5.64 22.51 20.90
C PRO A 199 -7.03 23.16 20.83
N ASP A 200 -7.19 24.25 20.05
CA ASP A 200 -8.47 24.94 19.92
C ASP A 200 -9.45 24.13 19.06
N ARG A 201 -8.98 23.49 17.99
CA ARG A 201 -9.78 22.58 17.19
C ARG A 201 -10.18 21.33 17.99
N LEU A 202 -9.26 20.79 18.78
CA LEU A 202 -9.52 19.65 19.63
C LEU A 202 -10.59 20.00 20.70
N SER A 203 -10.46 21.18 21.34
CA SER A 203 -11.43 21.65 22.31
C SER A 203 -12.83 21.91 21.69
N THR A 204 -12.88 22.34 20.45
CA THR A 204 -14.14 22.48 19.70
C THR A 204 -14.79 21.14 19.44
N LEU A 205 -14.01 20.13 19.04
CA LEU A 205 -14.51 18.75 18.81
C LEU A 205 -15.14 18.13 20.07
N PHE A 206 -14.58 18.40 21.25
CA PHE A 206 -15.11 17.87 22.51
C PHE A 206 -16.33 18.63 23.04
N ARG A 207 -16.69 19.79 22.47
CA ARG A 207 -17.88 20.57 22.84
C ARG A 207 -19.10 20.25 21.97
N THR A 208 -18.92 19.52 20.86
CA THR A 208 -19.96 19.05 19.96
C THR A 208 -20.44 17.67 20.36
#